data_9ac027bc60d635bf963cb00fd9eff49b
#
_entry.id   9ac027bc60d635bf963cb00fd9eff49b
#
_cell.length_a   1.000
_cell.length_b   1.000
_cell.length_c   1.000
_cell.angle_alpha   90.00
_cell.angle_beta   90.00
_cell.angle_gamma   90.00
#
_symmetry.space_group_name_H-M   'P 1'
#
loop_
_entity.id
_entity.type
_entity.pdbx_description
1 polymer ?
#
loop_
_entity_poly.entity_id
_entity_poly.type
_entity_poly.pdbx_seq_one_letter_code
_entity_poly.pdbx_strand_id
1 'polypeptide(L)'
;APTQQQPTIMQTSNGIPQANIQTPTAAGVSVNQYTHFNVDKRGAILNNSRRNVQTQLGGWIQGNPWLAGGEARVIVNQVNSADPSLLGGYIEVGGRRAEVVIANPAGIQVNGGGFINASRATLTTGQPQYQAGDLSGFKIRQGNVVIVGHGLDARDTDYTQILSRAVKIDGPVWGKDVRVLAGQNDVSADGSIQSSHSPAANTNSATHDAFDLRPFERQPARHDHPDIA
;
A
#
# COMPACT_ATOMS: atom_id res chain seq x y z
N ALA A 1 -5.91 -1.19 -25.52
CA ALA A 1 -7.32 -1.18 -25.15
C ALA A 1 -7.46 -1.37 -23.65
N PRO A 2 -8.29 -0.59 -22.98
CA PRO A 2 -8.36 -0.58 -21.50
C PRO A 2 -8.84 -1.90 -20.90
N THR A 3 -9.46 -2.77 -21.64
CA THR A 3 -10.00 -4.05 -21.18
C THR A 3 -8.94 -5.10 -20.80
N GLN A 4 -7.69 -4.88 -21.16
CA GLN A 4 -6.60 -5.85 -20.91
C GLN A 4 -5.92 -5.71 -19.55
N GLN A 5 -6.30 -4.71 -18.75
CA GLN A 5 -5.69 -4.46 -17.44
C GLN A 5 -6.67 -4.63 -16.27
N GLN A 6 -7.82 -5.23 -16.52
CA GLN A 6 -8.79 -5.52 -15.47
C GLN A 6 -8.52 -6.90 -14.88
N PRO A 7 -8.31 -7.01 -13.56
CA PRO A 7 -8.18 -8.30 -12.92
C PRO A 7 -9.50 -9.04 -12.90
N THR A 8 -9.45 -10.36 -12.80
CA THR A 8 -10.64 -11.18 -12.58
C THR A 8 -10.95 -11.20 -11.09
N ILE A 9 -12.12 -10.69 -10.72
CA ILE A 9 -12.58 -10.65 -9.33
C ILE A 9 -13.46 -11.85 -9.04
N MET A 10 -13.15 -12.54 -7.96
CA MET A 10 -13.90 -13.71 -7.48
C MET A 10 -13.88 -13.73 -5.95
N GLN A 11 -14.50 -14.73 -5.37
CA GLN A 11 -14.49 -14.94 -3.93
C GLN A 11 -13.92 -16.31 -3.60
N THR A 12 -13.22 -16.38 -2.48
CA THR A 12 -12.79 -17.64 -1.89
C THR A 12 -14.00 -18.42 -1.33
N SER A 13 -13.78 -19.68 -0.93
CA SER A 13 -14.85 -20.51 -0.36
C SER A 13 -15.47 -19.90 0.91
N ASN A 14 -14.72 -19.13 1.67
CA ASN A 14 -15.21 -18.41 2.87
C ASN A 14 -15.59 -16.94 2.59
N GLY A 15 -15.75 -16.56 1.31
CA GLY A 15 -16.29 -15.27 0.91
C GLY A 15 -15.31 -14.10 0.91
N ILE A 16 -13.99 -14.36 0.97
CA ILE A 16 -12.98 -13.30 0.88
C ILE A 16 -12.82 -12.87 -0.59
N PRO A 17 -12.87 -11.57 -0.91
CA PRO A 17 -12.59 -11.09 -2.26
C PRO A 17 -11.18 -11.48 -2.71
N GLN A 18 -11.09 -12.01 -3.92
CA GLN A 18 -9.85 -12.44 -4.55
C GLN A 18 -9.74 -11.81 -5.92
N ALA A 19 -8.60 -11.17 -6.19
CA ALA A 19 -8.25 -10.70 -7.52
C ALA A 19 -7.22 -11.64 -8.15
N ASN A 20 -7.57 -12.27 -9.25
CA ASN A 20 -6.60 -12.90 -10.13
C ASN A 20 -5.93 -11.79 -10.93
N ILE A 21 -4.72 -11.45 -10.55
CA ILE A 21 -3.98 -10.34 -11.14
C ILE A 21 -3.64 -10.61 -12.59
N GLN A 22 -3.46 -9.54 -13.35
CA GLN A 22 -3.13 -9.59 -14.77
C GLN A 22 -1.75 -10.16 -15.03
N THR A 23 -1.56 -10.69 -16.21
CA THR A 23 -0.27 -11.15 -16.71
C THR A 23 0.79 -10.08 -16.52
N PRO A 24 1.89 -10.39 -15.84
CA PRO A 24 2.98 -9.44 -15.68
C PRO A 24 3.67 -9.13 -17.01
N THR A 25 4.25 -7.94 -17.09
CA THR A 25 5.17 -7.58 -18.17
C THR A 25 6.45 -8.42 -18.11
N ALA A 26 7.31 -8.32 -19.11
CA ALA A 26 8.63 -8.97 -19.09
C ALA A 26 9.49 -8.50 -17.91
N ALA A 27 9.28 -7.27 -17.42
CA ALA A 27 9.91 -6.76 -16.21
C ALA A 27 9.28 -7.30 -14.91
N GLY A 28 8.20 -8.07 -14.99
CA GLY A 28 7.55 -8.67 -13.83
C GLY A 28 6.52 -7.78 -13.14
N VAL A 29 5.96 -6.80 -13.83
CA VAL A 29 4.98 -5.86 -13.29
C VAL A 29 3.58 -6.23 -13.77
N SER A 30 2.70 -6.58 -12.84
CA SER A 30 1.28 -6.80 -13.09
C SER A 30 0.52 -5.50 -12.84
N VAL A 31 -0.09 -4.94 -13.88
CA VAL A 31 -0.87 -3.70 -13.78
C VAL A 31 -2.35 -4.06 -13.76
N ASN A 32 -3.03 -3.67 -12.69
CA ASN A 32 -4.44 -3.97 -12.45
C ASN A 32 -5.20 -2.67 -12.23
N GLN A 33 -6.19 -2.42 -13.08
CA GLN A 33 -7.00 -1.21 -13.02
C GLN A 33 -8.36 -1.52 -12.41
N TYR A 34 -8.78 -0.64 -11.50
CA TYR A 34 -10.04 -0.73 -10.78
C TYR A 34 -10.83 0.57 -10.89
N THR A 35 -12.14 0.47 -10.89
CA THR A 35 -13.03 1.61 -10.64
C THR A 35 -13.10 1.91 -9.14
N HIS A 36 -13.12 0.87 -8.31
CA HIS A 36 -13.11 0.95 -6.86
C HIS A 36 -12.11 -0.07 -6.30
N PHE A 37 -11.34 0.33 -5.35
CA PHE A 37 -10.47 -0.56 -4.59
C PHE A 37 -10.69 -0.30 -3.11
N ASN A 38 -11.55 -1.11 -2.50
CA ASN A 38 -11.89 -1.05 -1.09
C ASN A 38 -11.69 -2.42 -0.46
N VAL A 39 -11.16 -2.44 0.75
CA VAL A 39 -10.94 -3.66 1.52
C VAL A 39 -11.65 -3.52 2.84
N ASP A 40 -12.63 -4.38 3.09
CA ASP A 40 -13.31 -4.42 4.38
C ASP A 40 -12.48 -5.19 5.43
N LYS A 41 -12.97 -5.27 6.66
CA LYS A 41 -12.26 -5.91 7.77
C LYS A 41 -11.91 -7.39 7.54
N ARG A 42 -12.56 -8.07 6.61
CA ARG A 42 -12.29 -9.47 6.26
C ARG A 42 -11.03 -9.61 5.41
N GLY A 43 -10.63 -8.53 4.74
CA GLY A 43 -9.45 -8.50 3.89
C GLY A 43 -9.73 -8.81 2.43
N ALA A 44 -8.67 -8.90 1.67
CA ALA A 44 -8.68 -9.25 0.25
C ALA A 44 -7.40 -10.00 -0.12
N ILE A 45 -7.46 -10.78 -1.19
CA ILE A 45 -6.33 -11.57 -1.68
C ILE A 45 -6.00 -11.13 -3.11
N LEU A 46 -4.71 -10.88 -3.35
CA LEU A 46 -4.14 -10.73 -4.68
C LEU A 46 -3.47 -12.04 -5.06
N ASN A 47 -4.04 -12.75 -6.02
CA ASN A 47 -3.56 -14.09 -6.38
C ASN A 47 -2.34 -14.01 -7.30
N ASN A 48 -1.16 -14.22 -6.72
CA ASN A 48 0.14 -14.26 -7.39
C ASN A 48 0.72 -15.69 -7.38
N SER A 49 -0.12 -16.67 -7.66
CA SER A 49 0.30 -18.07 -7.70
C SER A 49 -0.10 -18.74 -9.01
N ARG A 50 0.83 -19.43 -9.63
CA ARG A 50 0.58 -20.27 -10.81
C ARG A 50 -0.11 -21.59 -10.46
N ARG A 51 -0.04 -22.00 -9.21
CA ARG A 51 -0.56 -23.27 -8.69
C ARG A 51 -1.55 -23.01 -7.58
N ASN A 52 -2.32 -24.04 -7.25
CA ASN A 52 -3.13 -23.99 -6.06
C ASN A 52 -2.24 -23.75 -4.83
N VAL A 53 -2.67 -22.85 -3.99
CA VAL A 53 -1.88 -22.40 -2.84
C VAL A 53 -2.80 -22.13 -1.66
N GLN A 54 -2.28 -22.33 -0.47
CA GLN A 54 -2.97 -21.97 0.77
C GLN A 54 -2.68 -20.51 1.13
N THR A 55 -3.73 -19.78 1.46
CA THR A 55 -3.68 -18.41 1.96
C THR A 55 -4.11 -18.36 3.42
N GLN A 56 -3.70 -17.31 4.13
CA GLN A 56 -4.12 -17.12 5.52
C GLN A 56 -5.59 -16.67 5.60
N LEU A 57 -6.01 -15.76 4.71
CA LEU A 57 -7.35 -15.17 4.75
C LEU A 57 -8.42 -16.08 4.17
N GLY A 58 -8.12 -16.79 3.09
CA GLY A 58 -9.11 -17.51 2.28
C GLY A 58 -8.90 -19.01 2.16
N GLY A 59 -7.92 -19.59 2.87
CA GLY A 59 -7.56 -20.98 2.73
C GLY A 59 -6.98 -21.31 1.35
N TRP A 60 -7.30 -22.49 0.83
CA TRP A 60 -6.84 -22.92 -0.50
C TRP A 60 -7.52 -22.12 -1.61
N ILE A 61 -6.72 -21.59 -2.53
CA ILE A 61 -7.17 -20.94 -3.74
C ILE A 61 -6.55 -21.62 -4.97
N GLN A 62 -7.24 -21.55 -6.09
CA GLN A 62 -6.76 -22.09 -7.33
C GLN A 62 -5.67 -21.20 -7.95
N GLY A 63 -4.77 -21.79 -8.72
CA GLY A 63 -3.77 -21.06 -9.48
C GLY A 63 -4.40 -20.02 -10.41
N ASN A 64 -3.70 -18.90 -10.57
CA ASN A 64 -4.13 -17.82 -11.44
C ASN A 64 -3.76 -18.16 -12.91
N PRO A 65 -4.74 -18.31 -13.81
CA PRO A 65 -4.47 -18.68 -15.21
C PRO A 65 -3.74 -17.57 -15.99
N TRP A 66 -3.76 -16.32 -15.52
CA TRP A 66 -3.05 -15.22 -16.17
C TRP A 66 -1.54 -15.25 -15.94
N LEU A 67 -1.06 -16.11 -15.05
CA LEU A 67 0.35 -16.20 -14.69
C LEU A 67 1.10 -17.34 -15.36
N ALA A 68 0.65 -17.79 -16.51
CA ALA A 68 1.30 -18.91 -17.24
C ALA A 68 2.78 -18.63 -17.54
N GLY A 69 3.14 -17.38 -17.80
CA GLY A 69 4.52 -16.95 -18.07
C GLY A 69 5.36 -16.67 -16.81
N GLY A 70 4.77 -16.67 -15.62
CA GLY A 70 5.45 -16.40 -14.37
C GLY A 70 4.63 -15.51 -13.44
N GLU A 71 5.01 -15.53 -12.17
CA GLU A 71 4.43 -14.68 -11.13
C GLU A 71 4.96 -13.25 -11.25
N ALA A 72 4.21 -12.30 -10.69
CA ALA A 72 4.61 -10.91 -10.63
C ALA A 72 5.65 -10.66 -9.55
N ARG A 73 6.58 -9.76 -9.83
CA ARG A 73 7.50 -9.15 -8.87
C ARG A 73 6.85 -7.95 -8.19
N VAL A 74 6.07 -7.19 -8.96
CA VAL A 74 5.33 -6.01 -8.50
C VAL A 74 3.88 -6.13 -8.95
N ILE A 75 2.95 -5.90 -8.02
CA ILE A 75 1.52 -5.87 -8.28
C ILE A 75 1.05 -4.44 -8.09
N VAL A 76 0.73 -3.76 -9.18
CA VAL A 76 0.19 -2.40 -9.16
C VAL A 76 -1.33 -2.48 -9.19
N ASN A 77 -1.97 -1.86 -8.20
CA ASN A 77 -3.42 -1.72 -8.12
C ASN A 77 -3.74 -0.23 -8.27
N GLN A 78 -4.28 0.12 -9.43
CA GLN A 78 -4.50 1.49 -9.84
C GLN A 78 -5.99 1.77 -9.92
N VAL A 79 -6.45 2.82 -9.24
CA VAL A 79 -7.83 3.27 -9.26
C VAL A 79 -7.97 4.45 -10.23
N ASN A 80 -8.93 4.34 -11.13
CA ASN A 80 -9.15 5.32 -12.21
C ASN A 80 -10.45 6.16 -12.03
N SER A 81 -11.08 6.08 -10.87
CA SER A 81 -12.26 6.88 -10.53
C SER A 81 -11.92 8.03 -9.60
N ALA A 82 -12.92 8.86 -9.29
CA ALA A 82 -12.81 9.91 -8.29
C ALA A 82 -13.10 9.42 -6.85
N ASP A 83 -13.26 8.11 -6.64
CA ASP A 83 -13.62 7.53 -5.35
C ASP A 83 -12.37 7.15 -4.56
N PRO A 84 -12.19 7.68 -3.35
CA PRO A 84 -11.10 7.26 -2.47
C PRO A 84 -11.17 5.77 -2.12
N SER A 85 -10.02 5.17 -1.84
CA SER A 85 -9.93 3.80 -1.34
C SER A 85 -10.02 3.76 0.17
N LEU A 86 -10.80 2.80 0.69
CA LEU A 86 -10.92 2.52 2.11
C LEU A 86 -10.25 1.18 2.40
N LEU A 87 -9.16 1.21 3.15
CA LEU A 87 -8.40 0.02 3.52
C LEU A 87 -8.66 -0.31 4.99
N GLY A 88 -9.65 -1.18 5.22
CA GLY A 88 -10.12 -1.58 6.55
C GLY A 88 -9.72 -2.99 6.95
N GLY A 89 -8.94 -3.69 6.15
CA GLY A 89 -8.49 -5.05 6.39
C GLY A 89 -7.18 -5.36 5.69
N TYR A 90 -6.69 -6.59 5.89
CA TYR A 90 -5.42 -7.02 5.31
C TYR A 90 -5.55 -7.30 3.81
N ILE A 91 -4.50 -6.95 3.08
CA ILE A 91 -4.28 -7.36 1.70
C ILE A 91 -3.20 -8.44 1.71
N GLU A 92 -3.58 -9.64 1.29
CA GLU A 92 -2.68 -10.78 1.22
C GLU A 92 -2.24 -11.06 -0.21
N VAL A 93 -0.93 -11.23 -0.42
CA VAL A 93 -0.41 -11.77 -1.67
C VAL A 93 -0.44 -13.29 -1.57
N GLY A 94 -1.30 -13.93 -2.36
CA GLY A 94 -1.34 -15.39 -2.47
C GLY A 94 -0.18 -15.89 -3.32
N GLY A 95 0.54 -16.91 -2.84
CA GLY A 95 1.64 -17.50 -3.57
C GLY A 95 2.97 -16.77 -3.40
N ARG A 96 3.59 -16.37 -4.51
CA ARG A 96 4.90 -15.72 -4.48
C ARG A 96 4.81 -14.34 -3.86
N ARG A 97 5.67 -14.07 -2.87
CA ARG A 97 5.84 -12.75 -2.25
C ARG A 97 6.18 -11.70 -3.31
N ALA A 98 5.55 -10.55 -3.25
CA ALA A 98 5.72 -9.48 -4.24
C ALA A 98 5.55 -8.10 -3.59
N GLU A 99 6.01 -7.08 -4.30
CA GLU A 99 5.69 -5.69 -3.96
C GLU A 99 4.23 -5.41 -4.30
N VAL A 100 3.54 -4.68 -3.42
CA VAL A 100 2.17 -4.24 -3.63
C VAL A 100 2.14 -2.72 -3.68
N VAL A 101 1.57 -2.18 -4.75
CA VAL A 101 1.32 -0.75 -4.90
C VAL A 101 -0.18 -0.52 -4.93
N ILE A 102 -0.68 0.34 -4.06
CA ILE A 102 -2.04 0.86 -4.10
C ILE A 102 -1.95 2.33 -4.50
N ALA A 103 -2.42 2.63 -5.70
CA ALA A 103 -2.38 3.98 -6.28
C ALA A 103 -3.79 4.50 -6.51
N ASN A 104 -4.16 5.54 -5.76
CA ASN A 104 -5.45 6.20 -5.92
C ASN A 104 -5.30 7.72 -5.78
N PRO A 105 -5.32 8.47 -6.91
CA PRO A 105 -5.19 9.92 -6.87
C PRO A 105 -6.31 10.63 -6.10
N ALA A 106 -7.48 10.00 -5.94
CA ALA A 106 -8.60 10.54 -5.16
C ALA A 106 -8.35 10.46 -3.64
N GLY A 107 -7.42 9.63 -3.20
CA GLY A 107 -7.05 9.47 -1.80
C GLY A 107 -7.15 8.04 -1.29
N ILE A 108 -6.54 7.80 -0.15
CA ILE A 108 -6.54 6.51 0.56
C ILE A 108 -6.77 6.78 2.04
N GLN A 109 -7.77 6.11 2.61
CA GLN A 109 -7.96 6.06 4.06
C GLN A 109 -7.64 4.66 4.56
N VAL A 110 -6.80 4.57 5.57
CA VAL A 110 -6.42 3.31 6.24
C VAL A 110 -6.98 3.30 7.65
N ASN A 111 -7.76 2.28 7.96
CA ASN A 111 -8.34 2.07 9.28
C ASN A 111 -8.40 0.57 9.58
N GLY A 112 -7.33 0.02 10.13
CA GLY A 112 -7.18 -1.41 10.35
C GLY A 112 -6.67 -2.18 9.13
N GLY A 113 -6.04 -1.48 8.18
CA GLY A 113 -5.39 -2.09 7.03
C GLY A 113 -4.05 -2.72 7.37
N GLY A 114 -3.59 -3.60 6.51
CA GLY A 114 -2.29 -4.24 6.65
C GLY A 114 -1.95 -5.08 5.42
N PHE A 115 -0.78 -5.70 5.46
CA PHE A 115 -0.28 -6.52 4.37
C PHE A 115 0.20 -7.87 4.88
N ILE A 116 -0.05 -8.91 4.11
CA ILE A 116 0.42 -10.26 4.34
C ILE A 116 1.15 -10.73 3.09
N ASN A 117 2.37 -11.23 3.25
CA ASN A 117 3.19 -11.76 2.16
C ASN A 117 3.55 -10.71 1.08
N ALA A 118 3.58 -9.44 1.44
CA ALA A 118 4.11 -8.37 0.60
C ALA A 118 5.54 -8.04 1.02
N SER A 119 6.46 -8.00 0.07
CA SER A 119 7.87 -7.66 0.34
C SER A 119 8.04 -6.16 0.60
N ARG A 120 7.33 -5.37 -0.20
CA ARG A 120 7.26 -3.92 -0.09
C ARG A 120 5.80 -3.51 -0.30
N ALA A 121 5.37 -2.47 0.42
CA ALA A 121 4.05 -1.87 0.24
C ALA A 121 4.20 -0.38 -0.05
N THR A 122 3.50 0.10 -1.08
CA THR A 122 3.42 1.52 -1.42
C THR A 122 1.97 1.96 -1.43
N LEU A 123 1.63 2.95 -0.61
CA LEU A 123 0.35 3.65 -0.63
C LEU A 123 0.60 5.03 -1.22
N THR A 124 0.00 5.33 -2.36
CA THR A 124 0.27 6.59 -3.06
C THR A 124 -0.98 7.20 -3.67
N THR A 125 -1.04 8.52 -3.65
CA THR A 125 -1.97 9.31 -4.47
C THR A 125 -1.36 9.73 -5.80
N GLY A 126 -0.13 9.32 -6.06
CA GLY A 126 0.56 9.53 -7.31
C GLY A 126 0.04 8.64 -8.43
N GLN A 127 0.18 9.11 -9.64
CA GLN A 127 -0.09 8.32 -10.82
C GLN A 127 1.15 7.49 -11.17
N PRO A 128 1.03 6.16 -11.25
CA PRO A 128 2.16 5.32 -11.62
C PRO A 128 2.69 5.64 -13.01
N GLN A 129 4.00 5.65 -13.14
CA GLN A 129 4.72 5.86 -14.40
C GLN A 129 5.50 4.61 -14.75
N TYR A 130 5.54 4.28 -16.03
CA TYR A 130 6.16 3.05 -16.53
C TYR A 130 7.18 3.38 -17.60
N GLN A 131 8.26 2.61 -17.64
CA GLN A 131 9.28 2.65 -18.66
C GLN A 131 9.68 1.23 -19.05
N ALA A 132 9.57 0.88 -20.32
CA ALA A 132 9.85 -0.46 -20.83
C ALA A 132 9.13 -1.58 -20.05
N GLY A 133 7.89 -1.35 -19.63
CA GLY A 133 7.09 -2.29 -18.87
C GLY A 133 7.44 -2.41 -17.38
N ASP A 134 8.43 -1.66 -16.90
CA ASP A 134 8.76 -1.58 -15.48
C ASP A 134 8.15 -0.33 -14.84
N LEU A 135 7.88 -0.41 -13.55
CA LEU A 135 7.43 0.73 -12.76
C LEU A 135 8.62 1.66 -12.53
N SER A 136 8.55 2.88 -13.09
CA SER A 136 9.63 3.84 -13.00
C SER A 136 9.43 4.85 -11.87
N GLY A 137 8.19 5.14 -11.50
CA GLY A 137 7.91 6.09 -10.44
C GLY A 137 6.46 6.53 -10.38
N PHE A 138 6.25 7.66 -9.72
CA PHE A 138 4.92 8.23 -9.48
C PHE A 138 4.94 9.74 -9.68
N LYS A 139 3.88 10.27 -10.30
CA LYS A 139 3.58 11.70 -10.33
C LYS A 139 2.54 12.04 -9.28
N ILE A 140 2.95 12.74 -8.23
CA ILE A 140 2.07 13.12 -7.12
C ILE A 140 1.64 14.56 -7.29
N ARG A 141 0.35 14.79 -7.50
CA ARG A 141 -0.21 16.14 -7.72
C ARG A 141 -1.39 16.46 -6.82
N GLN A 142 -2.07 15.45 -6.34
CA GLN A 142 -3.31 15.58 -5.57
C GLN A 142 -3.46 14.48 -4.55
N GLY A 143 -4.51 14.56 -3.74
CA GLY A 143 -4.97 13.52 -2.85
C GLY A 143 -4.26 13.49 -1.50
N ASN A 144 -4.89 12.80 -0.57
CA ASN A 144 -4.40 12.62 0.78
C ASN A 144 -4.37 11.13 1.11
N VAL A 145 -3.36 10.72 1.86
CA VAL A 145 -3.36 9.45 2.59
C VAL A 145 -3.63 9.76 4.05
N VAL A 146 -4.65 9.14 4.61
CA VAL A 146 -5.09 9.35 6.00
C VAL A 146 -5.08 8.01 6.71
N ILE A 147 -4.36 7.92 7.83
CA ILE A 147 -4.33 6.74 8.68
C ILE A 147 -5.06 7.09 9.97
N VAL A 148 -6.15 6.38 10.25
CA VAL A 148 -7.04 6.65 11.39
C VAL A 148 -7.39 5.35 12.14
N GLY A 149 -8.00 5.49 13.29
CA GLY A 149 -8.59 4.40 14.04
C GLY A 149 -7.60 3.29 14.38
N HIS A 150 -7.82 2.11 13.83
CA HIS A 150 -6.98 0.93 14.06
C HIS A 150 -5.65 0.95 13.29
N GLY A 151 -5.43 1.97 12.47
CA GLY A 151 -4.14 2.23 11.85
C GLY A 151 -3.74 1.30 10.71
N LEU A 152 -2.43 1.18 10.54
CA LEU A 152 -1.79 0.37 9.50
C LEU A 152 -0.84 -0.64 10.13
N ASP A 153 -1.02 -1.92 9.81
CA ASP A 153 -0.12 -3.00 10.19
C ASP A 153 0.74 -3.43 8.99
N ALA A 154 1.97 -2.93 8.94
CA ALA A 154 2.95 -3.25 7.92
C ALA A 154 4.12 -4.09 8.46
N ARG A 155 3.93 -4.81 9.59
CA ARG A 155 5.00 -5.58 10.24
C ARG A 155 5.51 -6.75 9.42
N ASP A 156 4.69 -7.28 8.51
CA ASP A 156 5.07 -8.38 7.62
C ASP A 156 5.81 -7.91 6.35
N THR A 157 5.86 -6.61 6.09
CA THR A 157 6.62 -6.04 4.97
C THR A 157 8.00 -5.59 5.39
N ASP A 158 8.98 -5.73 4.49
CA ASP A 158 10.35 -5.29 4.75
C ASP A 158 10.47 -3.76 4.68
N TYR A 159 9.67 -3.14 3.80
CA TYR A 159 9.67 -1.71 3.56
C TYR A 159 8.28 -1.22 3.17
N THR A 160 7.84 -0.13 3.80
CA THR A 160 6.55 0.50 3.49
C THR A 160 6.78 1.97 3.21
N GLN A 161 6.21 2.46 2.11
CA GLN A 161 6.27 3.88 1.77
C GLN A 161 4.88 4.45 1.53
N ILE A 162 4.68 5.67 2.02
CA ILE A 162 3.48 6.48 1.82
C ILE A 162 3.90 7.71 1.04
N LEU A 163 3.45 7.81 -0.21
CA LEU A 163 3.83 8.87 -1.15
C LEU A 163 2.57 9.61 -1.56
N SER A 164 2.35 10.80 -1.01
CA SER A 164 1.11 11.54 -1.22
C SER A 164 1.35 13.05 -1.25
N ARG A 165 0.40 13.80 -1.80
CA ARG A 165 0.43 15.26 -1.70
C ARG A 165 0.34 15.72 -0.24
N ALA A 166 -0.52 15.10 0.54
CA ALA A 166 -0.64 15.33 1.97
C ALA A 166 -0.86 14.00 2.70
N VAL A 167 -0.33 13.90 3.91
CA VAL A 167 -0.45 12.73 4.76
C VAL A 167 -0.92 13.17 6.14
N LYS A 168 -1.94 12.49 6.66
CA LYS A 168 -2.40 12.66 8.04
C LYS A 168 -2.32 11.31 8.75
N ILE A 169 -1.59 11.27 9.84
CA ILE A 169 -1.47 10.08 10.68
C ILE A 169 -2.13 10.37 12.02
N ASP A 170 -3.30 9.77 12.23
CA ASP A 170 -4.13 9.89 13.42
C ASP A 170 -4.54 8.49 13.91
N GLY A 171 -3.63 7.57 13.83
CA GLY A 171 -3.76 6.19 14.24
C GLY A 171 -2.40 5.51 14.25
N PRO A 172 -2.29 4.34 14.89
CA PRO A 172 -1.01 3.65 14.99
C PRO A 172 -0.51 3.15 13.63
N VAL A 173 0.79 3.18 13.45
CA VAL A 173 1.49 2.58 12.32
C VAL A 173 2.55 1.65 12.86
N TRP A 174 2.49 0.37 12.46
CA TRP A 174 3.48 -0.64 12.82
C TRP A 174 4.21 -1.10 11.55
N GLY A 175 5.52 -1.05 11.56
CA GLY A 175 6.32 -1.49 10.44
C GLY A 175 7.79 -1.61 10.80
N LYS A 176 8.55 -2.31 9.97
CA LYS A 176 10.00 -2.48 10.12
C LYS A 176 10.76 -1.24 9.64
N ASP A 177 10.39 -0.76 8.46
CA ASP A 177 10.94 0.43 7.82
C ASP A 177 9.78 1.15 7.13
N VAL A 178 9.42 2.32 7.64
CA VAL A 178 8.29 3.10 7.13
C VAL A 178 8.79 4.48 6.73
N ARG A 179 8.59 4.83 5.46
CA ARG A 179 8.89 6.15 4.92
C ARG A 179 7.62 6.87 4.54
N VAL A 180 7.53 8.15 4.89
CA VAL A 180 6.45 9.04 4.52
C VAL A 180 7.01 10.22 3.75
N LEU A 181 6.49 10.45 2.55
CA LEU A 181 6.82 11.60 1.73
C LEU A 181 5.54 12.35 1.37
N ALA A 182 5.45 13.61 1.78
CA ALA A 182 4.34 14.49 1.46
C ALA A 182 4.78 15.62 0.53
N GLY A 183 3.90 16.01 -0.38
CA GLY A 183 4.11 17.11 -1.32
C GLY A 183 3.85 16.72 -2.76
N GLN A 184 3.80 17.73 -3.63
CA GLN A 184 3.69 17.53 -5.06
C GLN A 184 5.08 17.21 -5.62
N ASN A 185 5.35 15.92 -5.84
CA ASN A 185 6.66 15.43 -6.23
C ASN A 185 6.55 14.47 -7.41
N ASP A 186 7.59 14.44 -8.23
CA ASP A 186 7.88 13.31 -9.09
C ASP A 186 8.91 12.45 -8.35
N VAL A 187 8.56 11.21 -8.12
CA VAL A 187 9.41 10.28 -7.36
C VAL A 187 9.68 9.03 -8.18
N SER A 188 10.84 8.42 -7.96
CA SER A 188 11.15 7.11 -8.50
C SER A 188 10.38 6.01 -7.77
N ALA A 189 10.40 4.80 -8.29
CA ALA A 189 9.68 3.67 -7.70
C ALA A 189 10.14 3.36 -6.27
N ASP A 190 11.38 3.67 -5.92
CA ASP A 190 11.93 3.50 -4.56
C ASP A 190 11.61 4.66 -3.60
N GLY A 191 10.88 5.69 -4.07
CA GLY A 191 10.50 6.85 -3.29
C GLY A 191 11.50 8.00 -3.31
N SER A 192 12.59 7.92 -4.07
CA SER A 192 13.56 9.02 -4.23
C SER A 192 12.96 10.17 -5.03
N ILE A 193 13.06 11.39 -4.51
CA ILE A 193 12.54 12.59 -5.18
C ILE A 193 13.37 12.88 -6.42
N GLN A 194 12.72 12.97 -7.58
CA GLN A 194 13.34 13.37 -8.85
C GLN A 194 13.12 14.86 -9.14
N SER A 195 11.91 15.37 -8.85
CA SER A 195 11.60 16.79 -8.94
C SER A 195 10.44 17.14 -8.00
N SER A 196 10.47 18.37 -7.48
CA SER A 196 9.40 18.91 -6.64
C SER A 196 8.64 19.98 -7.40
N HIS A 197 7.30 19.93 -7.33
CA HIS A 197 6.40 20.89 -7.94
C HIS A 197 5.67 21.68 -6.86
N SER A 198 6.39 22.42 -6.05
CA SER A 198 5.78 23.36 -5.12
C SER A 198 5.67 24.72 -5.77
N PRO A 199 4.48 25.39 -5.75
CA PRO A 199 4.47 26.82 -5.90
C PRO A 199 5.31 27.41 -4.77
N ALA A 200 6.17 28.37 -5.11
CA ALA A 200 7.11 29.01 -4.18
C ALA A 200 6.37 29.64 -3.00
N ALA A 201 6.15 28.91 -1.94
CA ALA A 201 5.73 29.38 -0.62
C ALA A 201 5.92 28.25 0.39
N ASN A 202 6.92 28.40 1.24
CA ASN A 202 7.12 27.66 2.49
C ASN A 202 6.83 26.16 2.48
N THR A 203 7.71 25.42 1.89
CA THR A 203 7.77 23.98 2.11
C THR A 203 8.72 23.67 3.23
N ASN A 204 8.19 23.47 4.43
CA ASN A 204 8.84 22.59 5.37
C ASN A 204 8.70 21.17 4.81
N SER A 205 9.56 20.78 3.90
CA SER A 205 9.74 19.38 3.56
C SER A 205 10.47 18.76 4.75
N ALA A 206 9.71 18.26 5.69
CA ALA A 206 10.26 17.38 6.70
C ALA A 206 10.51 16.03 6.03
N THR A 207 11.71 15.85 5.47
CA THR A 207 12.26 14.52 5.30
C THR A 207 12.50 14.00 6.70
N HIS A 208 11.55 13.27 7.24
CA HIS A 208 11.79 12.51 8.45
C HIS A 208 12.44 11.20 8.05
N ASP A 209 13.75 11.12 8.27
CA ASP A 209 14.45 9.87 8.36
C ASP A 209 13.75 8.99 9.39
N ALA A 210 13.54 7.73 8.99
CA ALA A 210 13.02 6.63 9.79
C ALA A 210 12.44 6.98 11.17
N PHE A 211 11.12 6.97 11.31
CA PHE A 211 10.51 6.94 12.63
C PHE A 211 10.78 5.57 13.27
N ASP A 212 11.71 5.52 14.20
CA ASP A 212 11.83 4.41 15.14
C ASP A 212 10.67 4.52 16.14
N LEU A 213 9.55 3.91 15.79
CA LEU A 213 8.38 3.83 16.66
C LEU A 213 8.62 2.75 17.71
N ARG A 214 9.51 3.00 18.66
CA ARG A 214 9.52 2.23 19.90
C ARG A 214 8.22 2.49 20.66
N PRO A 215 7.64 1.46 21.29
CA PRO A 215 6.47 1.67 22.12
C PRO A 215 6.77 2.71 23.18
N PHE A 216 5.86 3.65 23.34
CA PHE A 216 5.94 4.68 24.36
C PHE A 216 5.90 3.99 25.74
N GLU A 217 7.06 3.84 26.38
CA GLU A 217 7.11 3.43 27.78
C GLU A 217 6.53 4.57 28.61
N ARG A 218 5.43 4.29 29.28
CA ARG A 218 4.88 5.20 30.28
C ARG A 218 5.95 5.44 31.34
N GLN A 219 6.44 6.65 31.42
CA GLN A 219 7.20 7.06 32.60
C GLN A 219 6.27 6.96 33.82
N PRO A 220 6.74 6.35 34.91
CA PRO A 220 5.96 6.33 36.15
C PRO A 220 5.79 7.77 36.65
N ALA A 221 4.56 8.09 37.04
CA ALA A 221 4.23 9.37 37.63
C ALA A 221 5.14 9.62 38.83
N ARG A 222 5.83 10.77 38.83
CA ARG A 222 6.51 11.26 40.02
C ARG A 222 5.45 11.59 41.06
N HIS A 223 5.47 10.84 42.15
CA HIS A 223 4.77 11.25 43.36
C HIS A 223 5.56 12.40 43.98
N ASP A 224 5.07 13.60 43.81
CA ASP A 224 5.45 14.71 44.67
C ASP A 224 4.78 14.50 46.03
N HIS A 225 5.58 14.18 47.02
CA HIS A 225 5.16 14.27 48.41
C HIS A 225 5.25 15.77 48.84
N PRO A 226 4.19 16.35 49.37
CA PRO A 226 4.34 17.61 50.08
C PRO A 226 4.96 17.34 51.45
N ASP A 227 6.13 17.89 51.69
CA ASP A 227 6.67 18.00 53.02
C ASP A 227 5.79 18.94 53.84
N ILE A 228 5.24 18.42 54.93
CA ILE A 228 4.59 19.20 55.97
C ILE A 228 5.60 19.33 57.08
N ALA A 229 6.02 20.58 57.33
CA ALA A 229 6.69 21.01 58.55
C ALA A 229 5.65 21.53 59.55
#